data_37751ba81826ee7a3c4206429d3cc863
#
_entry.id   37751ba81826ee7a3c4206429d3cc863
#
_cell.length_a   1.000
_cell.length_b   1.000
_cell.length_c   1.000
_cell.angle_alpha   90.00
_cell.angle_beta   90.00
_cell.angle_gamma   90.00
#
_symmetry.space_group_name_H-M   'P 1'
#
loop_
_entity.id
_entity.type
_entity.pdbx_description
1 polymer ?
#
loop_
_entity_poly.entity_id
_entity_poly.type
_entity_poly.pdbx_seq_one_letter_code
_entity_poly.pdbx_strand_id
1 'polypeptide(L)'
;MTMSSLRLAIVGFVLCVGGTLSVRAEEKPAADTKPTDPSAGTDVKLPTDPPGLRRLSPTGQVWIDAANKRIVMVGSVVQREGQMEMFACLKNTKEHESILAVPTEAYVVHAGLVAIGAEPGNPVKFLPKYVPASGTQIDVWLYWTDAKGVRQHCKAQEWLRNLHTGKAMDVPWVFAGSSFWEDANGGKRHYQAEEGDFICVSNFASAMLDLPIESSQSNAALLFEPITDRIPPKGTNVTIALVPQLKGQPAERGADPKVDLLVPAAKDASAR
;
A
#
# COMPACT_ATOMS: atom_id res chain seq x y z
N MET A 1 -3.93 -61.97 12.47
CA MET A 1 -5.28 -62.43 12.15
C MET A 1 -6.04 -61.23 11.63
N THR A 2 -6.47 -61.08 10.48
CA THR A 2 -6.85 -61.68 9.20
C THR A 2 -7.06 -60.49 8.28
N MET A 3 -6.33 -60.28 7.26
CA MET A 3 -6.41 -60.71 5.84
C MET A 3 -7.77 -60.45 5.15
N SER A 4 -7.62 -59.87 3.98
CA SER A 4 -8.48 -60.00 2.76
C SER A 4 -9.59 -58.96 2.63
N SER A 5 -9.86 -58.34 1.48
CA SER A 5 -9.70 -58.81 0.10
C SER A 5 -9.76 -57.63 -0.92
N LEU A 6 -8.93 -57.74 -1.87
CA LEU A 6 -8.92 -57.26 -3.26
C LEU A 6 -10.24 -57.56 -4.00
N ARG A 7 -10.81 -56.58 -4.75
CA ARG A 7 -11.67 -56.88 -5.91
C ARG A 7 -11.30 -55.98 -7.09
N LEU A 8 -10.72 -56.63 -8.07
CA LEU A 8 -10.46 -56.26 -9.45
C LEU A 8 -11.78 -56.43 -10.23
N ALA A 9 -12.15 -55.49 -11.09
CA ALA A 9 -13.14 -55.69 -12.14
C ALA A 9 -12.64 -55.06 -13.44
N ILE A 10 -12.54 -55.95 -14.40
CA ILE A 10 -12.03 -55.77 -15.78
C ILE A 10 -13.25 -55.57 -16.73
N VAL A 11 -12.95 -54.82 -17.86
CA VAL A 11 -13.44 -55.01 -19.22
C VAL A 11 -14.69 -54.23 -19.66
N GLY A 12 -14.48 -53.53 -20.74
CA GLY A 12 -15.52 -53.02 -21.64
C GLY A 12 -14.91 -52.26 -22.83
N PHE A 13 -14.27 -52.99 -23.75
CA PHE A 13 -13.80 -52.48 -25.04
C PHE A 13 -14.95 -52.53 -26.03
N VAL A 14 -15.42 -51.36 -26.54
CA VAL A 14 -16.32 -51.31 -27.68
C VAL A 14 -15.66 -50.50 -28.80
N LEU A 15 -15.29 -51.25 -29.84
CA LEU A 15 -14.86 -50.73 -31.14
C LEU A 15 -16.08 -50.35 -31.96
N CYS A 16 -16.21 -49.09 -32.38
CA CYS A 16 -17.08 -48.74 -33.50
C CYS A 16 -16.24 -48.11 -34.61
N VAL A 17 -16.15 -48.87 -35.69
CA VAL A 17 -15.66 -48.45 -37.02
C VAL A 17 -16.79 -47.75 -37.75
N GLY A 18 -16.48 -46.67 -38.43
CA GLY A 18 -17.41 -46.21 -39.50
C GLY A 18 -17.36 -44.74 -39.84
N GLY A 19 -16.86 -44.44 -41.01
CA GLY A 19 -17.38 -43.37 -41.84
C GLY A 19 -16.57 -42.08 -41.94
N THR A 20 -15.60 -42.06 -42.83
CA THR A 20 -15.01 -40.83 -43.40
C THR A 20 -15.96 -40.15 -44.35
N LEU A 21 -16.48 -38.98 -44.01
CA LEU A 21 -17.04 -38.01 -44.96
C LEU A 21 -16.09 -36.81 -45.01
N SER A 22 -15.32 -36.75 -46.11
CA SER A 22 -14.52 -35.60 -46.50
C SER A 22 -15.44 -34.47 -46.98
N VAL A 23 -15.60 -33.44 -46.19
CA VAL A 23 -16.16 -32.16 -46.67
C VAL A 23 -14.99 -31.24 -46.93
N ARG A 24 -14.75 -31.00 -48.22
CA ARG A 24 -13.75 -30.02 -48.71
C ARG A 24 -14.33 -28.66 -48.55
N ALA A 25 -13.88 -27.93 -47.53
CA ALA A 25 -14.19 -26.51 -47.39
C ALA A 25 -13.24 -25.71 -48.29
N GLU A 26 -13.84 -24.92 -49.15
CA GLU A 26 -13.22 -23.99 -50.08
C GLU A 26 -12.57 -22.85 -49.29
N GLU A 27 -11.24 -22.74 -49.41
CA GLU A 27 -10.40 -21.72 -48.74
C GLU A 27 -10.56 -20.41 -49.52
N LYS A 28 -11.23 -19.43 -48.87
CA LYS A 28 -11.36 -18.05 -49.33
C LYS A 28 -10.02 -17.35 -49.05
N PRO A 29 -9.42 -16.59 -49.99
CA PRO A 29 -8.13 -15.92 -49.74
C PRO A 29 -8.23 -14.90 -48.58
N ALA A 30 -7.35 -15.01 -47.63
CA ALA A 30 -7.15 -14.03 -46.55
C ALA A 30 -6.72 -12.68 -47.12
N ALA A 31 -7.49 -11.64 -46.81
CA ALA A 31 -7.10 -10.27 -47.06
C ALA A 31 -5.86 -9.92 -46.24
N ASP A 32 -4.89 -9.35 -46.93
CA ASP A 32 -3.65 -8.77 -46.36
C ASP A 32 -4.01 -7.73 -45.28
N THR A 33 -3.96 -8.13 -44.00
CA THR A 33 -3.96 -7.19 -42.90
C THR A 33 -2.52 -6.78 -42.63
N LYS A 34 -2.19 -5.59 -43.09
CA LYS A 34 -0.97 -4.87 -42.74
C LYS A 34 -0.77 -4.91 -41.22
N PRO A 35 0.44 -5.19 -40.72
CA PRO A 35 0.71 -5.18 -39.28
C PRO A 35 0.44 -3.78 -38.75
N THR A 36 -0.51 -3.65 -37.83
CA THR A 36 -0.73 -2.42 -37.07
C THR A 36 0.42 -2.28 -36.09
N ASP A 37 1.19 -1.24 -36.25
CA ASP A 37 2.29 -0.82 -35.37
C ASP A 37 1.74 -0.64 -33.93
N PRO A 38 2.26 -1.36 -32.90
CA PRO A 38 1.77 -1.22 -31.53
C PRO A 38 2.28 0.05 -30.83
N SER A 39 2.89 0.98 -31.54
CA SER A 39 3.46 2.19 -30.94
C SER A 39 2.56 3.43 -30.95
N ALA A 40 1.25 3.30 -31.20
CA ALA A 40 0.30 4.38 -30.91
C ALA A 40 0.01 4.43 -29.41
N GLY A 41 1.04 4.74 -28.61
CA GLY A 41 0.88 5.14 -27.22
C GLY A 41 0.00 6.37 -27.19
N THR A 42 -1.22 6.24 -26.64
CA THR A 42 -2.00 7.40 -26.20
C THR A 42 -1.15 8.17 -25.22
N ASP A 43 -0.67 9.35 -25.60
CA ASP A 43 -0.04 10.33 -24.71
C ASP A 43 -1.08 10.72 -23.64
N VAL A 44 -1.18 9.92 -22.59
CA VAL A 44 -1.93 10.30 -21.38
C VAL A 44 -1.14 11.45 -20.76
N LYS A 45 -1.57 12.68 -21.04
CA LYS A 45 -0.99 13.87 -20.44
C LYS A 45 -1.15 13.78 -18.92
N LEU A 46 -0.09 13.34 -18.25
CA LEU A 46 -0.06 13.29 -16.79
C LEU A 46 -0.30 14.69 -16.21
N PRO A 47 -1.02 14.80 -15.08
CA PRO A 47 -1.17 16.08 -14.39
C PRO A 47 0.21 16.67 -14.10
N THR A 48 0.33 17.99 -14.21
CA THR A 48 1.57 18.71 -13.87
C THR A 48 1.94 18.44 -12.43
N ASP A 49 3.20 18.06 -12.20
CA ASP A 49 3.69 17.83 -10.84
C ASP A 49 3.71 19.12 -10.04
N PRO A 50 3.44 19.07 -8.71
CA PRO A 50 3.57 20.22 -7.86
C PRO A 50 5.01 20.76 -7.87
N PRO A 51 5.21 22.09 -7.76
CA PRO A 51 6.53 22.69 -7.76
C PRO A 51 7.47 22.05 -6.73
N GLY A 52 8.69 21.72 -7.14
CA GLY A 52 9.70 21.11 -6.27
C GLY A 52 9.54 19.61 -5.99
N LEU A 53 8.45 19.00 -6.45
CA LEU A 53 8.20 17.58 -6.32
C LEU A 53 8.47 16.85 -7.64
N ARG A 54 9.12 15.70 -7.58
CA ARG A 54 9.33 14.80 -8.72
C ARG A 54 8.54 13.53 -8.54
N ARG A 55 7.69 13.19 -9.49
CA ARG A 55 6.84 12.00 -9.47
C ARG A 55 7.68 10.73 -9.43
N LEU A 56 7.25 9.76 -8.62
CA LEU A 56 7.88 8.45 -8.47
C LEU A 56 7.19 7.34 -9.27
N SER A 57 5.88 7.47 -9.52
CA SER A 57 5.12 6.50 -10.31
C SER A 57 4.30 7.22 -11.38
N PRO A 58 4.23 6.72 -12.63
CA PRO A 58 3.42 7.34 -13.68
C PRO A 58 1.92 7.31 -13.39
N THR A 59 1.45 6.34 -12.59
CA THR A 59 0.04 6.14 -12.26
C THR A 59 -0.33 6.61 -10.86
N GLY A 60 0.65 6.63 -9.93
CA GLY A 60 0.44 6.98 -8.52
C GLY A 60 0.54 8.48 -8.26
N GLN A 61 -0.17 8.93 -7.23
CA GLN A 61 -0.03 10.27 -6.68
C GLN A 61 1.03 10.27 -5.57
N VAL A 62 2.27 9.99 -5.96
CA VAL A 62 3.43 9.91 -5.07
C VAL A 62 4.63 10.61 -5.68
N TRP A 63 5.29 11.42 -4.86
CA TRP A 63 6.42 12.26 -5.27
C TRP A 63 7.54 12.21 -4.25
N ILE A 64 8.76 12.46 -4.73
CA ILE A 64 9.94 12.71 -3.90
C ILE A 64 10.22 14.22 -3.86
N ASP A 65 10.38 14.74 -2.66
CA ASP A 65 10.96 16.05 -2.37
C ASP A 65 12.39 15.84 -1.88
N ALA A 66 13.31 15.78 -2.81
CA ALA A 66 14.71 15.49 -2.50
C ALA A 66 15.39 16.61 -1.68
N ALA A 67 14.96 17.86 -1.89
CA ALA A 67 15.52 19.03 -1.17
C ALA A 67 15.17 18.97 0.32
N ASN A 68 13.91 18.61 0.65
CA ASN A 68 13.45 18.52 2.02
C ASN A 68 13.49 17.08 2.59
N LYS A 69 14.05 16.12 1.83
CA LYS A 69 14.22 14.72 2.27
C LYS A 69 12.91 14.10 2.76
N ARG A 70 11.87 14.12 1.92
CA ARG A 70 10.55 13.56 2.25
C ARG A 70 9.89 12.91 1.03
N ILE A 71 8.98 11.97 1.30
CA ILE A 71 8.08 11.41 0.30
C ILE A 71 6.71 12.01 0.54
N VAL A 72 6.08 12.49 -0.53
CA VAL A 72 4.76 13.12 -0.50
C VAL A 72 3.80 12.26 -1.32
N MET A 73 2.62 12.00 -0.78
CA MET A 73 1.57 11.24 -1.46
C MET A 73 0.19 11.79 -1.12
N VAL A 74 -0.81 11.48 -1.94
CA VAL A 74 -2.21 11.83 -1.67
C VAL A 74 -3.01 10.56 -1.44
N GLY A 75 -3.72 10.53 -0.33
CA GLY A 75 -4.71 9.53 0.01
C GLY A 75 -6.09 10.15 0.25
N SER A 76 -7.05 9.32 0.58
CA SER A 76 -8.39 9.75 0.98
C SER A 76 -8.80 9.10 2.29
N VAL A 77 -9.61 9.79 3.09
CA VAL A 77 -10.19 9.24 4.31
C VAL A 77 -11.23 8.18 3.94
N VAL A 78 -11.03 6.95 4.42
CA VAL A 78 -11.94 5.81 4.16
C VAL A 78 -12.68 5.38 5.42
N GLN A 79 -12.06 5.49 6.60
CA GLN A 79 -12.69 5.24 7.89
C GLN A 79 -12.33 6.33 8.91
N ARG A 80 -13.22 6.54 9.89
CA ARG A 80 -13.04 7.54 10.97
C ARG A 80 -13.28 6.96 12.36
N GLU A 81 -13.82 5.77 12.43
CA GLU A 81 -14.26 5.10 13.65
C GLU A 81 -14.15 3.58 13.49
N GLY A 82 -14.20 2.86 14.58
CA GLY A 82 -14.09 1.42 14.63
C GLY A 82 -12.66 0.97 14.91
N GLN A 83 -12.46 -0.32 14.80
CA GLN A 83 -11.17 -0.96 15.04
C GLN A 83 -10.25 -0.72 13.84
N MET A 84 -9.02 -0.28 14.12
CA MET A 84 -8.02 0.04 13.09
C MET A 84 -6.74 -0.74 13.35
N GLU A 85 -6.29 -1.45 12.35
CA GLU A 85 -4.98 -2.11 12.34
C GLU A 85 -3.95 -1.32 11.54
N MET A 86 -4.42 -0.53 10.56
CA MET A 86 -3.61 0.37 9.76
C MET A 86 -4.00 1.83 9.97
N PHE A 87 -3.01 2.72 9.99
CA PHE A 87 -3.23 4.15 9.79
C PHE A 87 -3.55 4.46 8.32
N ALA A 88 -2.79 3.86 7.41
CA ALA A 88 -3.03 3.95 5.98
C ALA A 88 -2.74 2.61 5.29
N CYS A 89 -3.62 2.22 4.38
CA CYS A 89 -3.44 1.09 3.47
C CYS A 89 -3.29 1.56 2.02
N LEU A 90 -2.96 0.64 1.12
CA LEU A 90 -3.07 0.86 -0.31
C LEU A 90 -4.54 0.79 -0.74
N LYS A 91 -4.90 1.55 -1.77
CA LYS A 91 -6.26 1.53 -2.31
C LYS A 91 -6.65 0.13 -2.80
N ASN A 92 -7.89 -0.29 -2.51
CA ASN A 92 -8.47 -1.61 -2.82
C ASN A 92 -7.84 -2.77 -2.04
N THR A 93 -7.28 -2.52 -0.85
CA THR A 93 -6.74 -3.57 0.02
C THR A 93 -7.50 -3.61 1.37
N LYS A 94 -6.98 -2.94 2.40
CA LYS A 94 -7.45 -3.02 3.79
C LYS A 94 -8.21 -1.76 4.25
N GLU A 95 -9.05 -1.20 3.39
CA GLU A 95 -9.77 0.06 3.65
C GLU A 95 -10.76 -0.05 4.81
N HIS A 96 -11.25 -1.26 5.10
CA HIS A 96 -12.20 -1.53 6.19
C HIS A 96 -11.58 -1.43 7.59
N GLU A 97 -10.27 -1.45 7.69
CA GLU A 97 -9.51 -1.37 8.94
C GLU A 97 -8.41 -0.29 8.90
N SER A 98 -8.58 0.72 8.02
CA SER A 98 -7.64 1.81 7.80
C SER A 98 -8.31 3.17 7.85
N ILE A 99 -7.61 4.20 8.34
CA ILE A 99 -8.11 5.58 8.30
C ILE A 99 -7.99 6.15 6.89
N LEU A 100 -6.86 5.93 6.23
CA LEU A 100 -6.55 6.44 4.90
C LEU A 100 -6.33 5.30 3.89
N ALA A 101 -6.75 5.52 2.64
CA ALA A 101 -6.36 4.70 1.50
C ALA A 101 -5.54 5.52 0.51
N VAL A 102 -4.42 4.97 0.02
CA VAL A 102 -3.46 5.66 -0.85
C VAL A 102 -3.37 4.93 -2.19
N PRO A 103 -3.65 5.61 -3.32
CA PRO A 103 -3.55 5.02 -4.66
C PRO A 103 -2.11 5.04 -5.17
N THR A 104 -1.28 4.17 -4.62
CA THR A 104 0.12 3.98 -5.00
C THR A 104 0.55 2.54 -4.75
N GLU A 105 1.79 2.21 -5.11
CA GLU A 105 2.43 0.94 -4.81
C GLU A 105 3.39 1.11 -3.61
N ALA A 106 3.37 0.18 -2.66
CA ALA A 106 4.20 0.26 -1.46
C ALA A 106 5.70 0.23 -1.79
N TYR A 107 6.12 -0.58 -2.77
CA TYR A 107 7.52 -0.66 -3.19
C TYR A 107 8.05 0.66 -3.77
N VAL A 108 7.19 1.48 -4.39
CA VAL A 108 7.55 2.81 -4.91
C VAL A 108 7.87 3.76 -3.75
N VAL A 109 7.04 3.73 -2.70
CA VAL A 109 7.27 4.53 -1.49
C VAL A 109 8.52 4.05 -0.75
N HIS A 110 8.70 2.72 -0.63
CA HIS A 110 9.92 2.11 -0.07
C HIS A 110 11.17 2.60 -0.80
N ALA A 111 11.20 2.47 -2.12
CA ALA A 111 12.34 2.92 -2.94
C ALA A 111 12.58 4.43 -2.80
N GLY A 112 11.52 5.22 -2.71
CA GLY A 112 11.59 6.65 -2.45
C GLY A 112 12.23 6.98 -1.11
N LEU A 113 11.83 6.30 -0.02
CA LEU A 113 12.41 6.47 1.30
C LEU A 113 13.91 6.14 1.32
N VAL A 114 14.32 5.02 0.69
CA VAL A 114 15.73 4.65 0.53
C VAL A 114 16.49 5.72 -0.25
N ALA A 115 15.92 6.23 -1.34
CA ALA A 115 16.55 7.24 -2.20
C ALA A 115 16.82 8.57 -1.48
N ILE A 116 16.03 8.91 -0.43
CA ILE A 116 16.27 10.11 0.39
C ILE A 116 17.14 9.85 1.63
N GLY A 117 17.60 8.60 1.81
CA GLY A 117 18.56 8.21 2.85
C GLY A 117 17.96 7.53 4.07
N ALA A 118 16.68 7.12 4.04
CA ALA A 118 16.13 6.27 5.09
C ALA A 118 16.66 4.84 4.95
N GLU A 119 17.00 4.22 6.06
CA GLU A 119 17.49 2.85 6.13
C GLU A 119 16.34 1.93 6.59
N PRO A 120 15.91 0.95 5.76
CA PRO A 120 14.97 -0.06 6.21
C PRO A 120 15.62 -0.91 7.28
N GLY A 121 14.85 -1.25 8.31
CA GLY A 121 15.30 -2.14 9.37
C GLY A 121 14.76 -3.55 9.18
N ASN A 122 14.07 -4.04 10.21
CA ASN A 122 13.45 -5.36 10.19
C ASN A 122 12.00 -5.26 10.64
N PRO A 123 11.08 -5.99 9.97
CA PRO A 123 9.74 -6.18 10.47
C PRO A 123 9.74 -6.88 11.85
N VAL A 124 8.60 -6.75 12.54
CA VAL A 124 8.37 -7.44 13.80
C VAL A 124 8.54 -8.96 13.64
N LYS A 125 9.05 -9.62 14.67
CA LYS A 125 9.08 -11.09 14.79
C LYS A 125 8.32 -11.51 16.05
N PHE A 126 7.44 -12.49 15.92
CA PHE A 126 6.66 -13.02 17.04
C PHE A 126 7.29 -14.27 17.66
N LEU A 127 7.96 -15.08 16.87
CA LEU A 127 8.55 -16.36 17.29
C LEU A 127 10.06 -16.41 17.00
N PRO A 128 10.87 -17.11 17.83
CA PRO A 128 10.50 -17.79 19.08
C PRO A 128 10.27 -16.83 20.25
N LYS A 129 10.63 -15.56 20.09
CA LYS A 129 10.45 -14.46 21.05
C LYS A 129 10.07 -13.21 20.27
N TYR A 130 9.18 -12.40 20.86
CA TYR A 130 8.83 -11.11 20.30
C TYR A 130 10.08 -10.22 20.15
N VAL A 131 10.25 -9.67 18.94
CA VAL A 131 11.26 -8.65 18.62
C VAL A 131 10.52 -7.52 17.90
N PRO A 132 10.55 -6.28 18.43
CA PRO A 132 9.86 -5.16 17.81
C PRO A 132 10.43 -4.84 16.43
N ALA A 133 9.61 -4.18 15.62
CA ALA A 133 10.05 -3.61 14.36
C ALA A 133 11.15 -2.55 14.59
N SER A 134 12.03 -2.39 13.61
CA SER A 134 13.16 -1.47 13.67
C SER A 134 13.38 -0.79 12.31
N GLY A 135 14.18 0.26 12.29
CA GLY A 135 14.55 1.01 11.09
C GLY A 135 14.61 2.50 11.35
N THR A 136 14.81 3.29 10.30
CA THR A 136 14.79 4.75 10.40
C THR A 136 13.40 5.19 10.90
N GLN A 137 13.36 6.03 11.92
CA GLN A 137 12.12 6.65 12.40
C GLN A 137 11.54 7.57 11.32
N ILE A 138 10.23 7.50 11.13
CA ILE A 138 9.50 8.27 10.12
C ILE A 138 8.44 9.13 10.81
N ASP A 139 8.53 10.44 10.68
CA ASP A 139 7.42 11.34 11.02
C ASP A 139 6.42 11.33 9.87
N VAL A 140 5.14 11.17 10.21
CA VAL A 140 4.03 11.17 9.26
C VAL A 140 3.23 12.45 9.47
N TRP A 141 3.29 13.36 8.50
CA TRP A 141 2.55 14.62 8.50
C TRP A 141 1.37 14.56 7.54
N LEU A 142 0.27 15.18 7.95
CA LEU A 142 -1.00 15.23 7.22
C LEU A 142 -1.37 16.66 6.89
N TYR A 143 -1.88 16.89 5.68
CA TYR A 143 -2.36 18.19 5.22
C TYR A 143 -3.67 18.01 4.47
N TRP A 144 -4.66 18.83 4.78
CA TRP A 144 -5.96 18.81 4.09
C TRP A 144 -6.60 20.18 4.11
N THR A 145 -7.68 20.35 3.36
CA THR A 145 -8.56 21.51 3.43
C THR A 145 -9.85 21.08 4.10
N ASP A 146 -10.27 21.79 5.15
CA ASP A 146 -11.52 21.51 5.84
C ASP A 146 -12.75 21.99 5.05
N ALA A 147 -13.95 21.70 5.57
CA ALA A 147 -15.21 22.06 4.92
C ALA A 147 -15.43 23.59 4.78
N LYS A 148 -14.66 24.40 5.52
CA LYS A 148 -14.67 25.86 5.44
C LYS A 148 -13.65 26.42 4.47
N GLY A 149 -12.89 25.55 3.77
CA GLY A 149 -11.80 25.94 2.89
C GLY A 149 -10.51 26.32 3.62
N VAL A 150 -10.42 26.07 4.93
CA VAL A 150 -9.25 26.39 5.74
C VAL A 150 -8.24 25.22 5.65
N ARG A 151 -7.00 25.56 5.42
CA ARG A 151 -5.90 24.57 5.41
C ARG A 151 -5.59 24.11 6.81
N GLN A 152 -5.54 22.81 6.98
CA GLN A 152 -5.26 22.12 8.23
C GLN A 152 -4.00 21.24 8.06
N HIS A 153 -3.26 21.04 9.13
CA HIS A 153 -2.17 20.08 9.18
C HIS A 153 -1.98 19.57 10.60
N CYS A 154 -1.47 18.36 10.74
CA CYS A 154 -1.09 17.78 12.03
C CYS A 154 -0.14 16.59 11.83
N LYS A 155 0.44 16.08 12.91
CA LYS A 155 1.05 14.74 12.90
C LYS A 155 -0.04 13.66 12.88
N ALA A 156 0.21 12.58 12.16
CA ALA A 156 -0.73 11.46 12.06
C ALA A 156 -1.11 10.88 13.43
N GLN A 157 -0.19 10.90 14.40
CA GLN A 157 -0.44 10.47 15.77
C GLN A 157 -1.59 11.23 16.45
N GLU A 158 -1.85 12.47 16.05
CA GLU A 158 -2.93 13.27 16.63
C GLU A 158 -4.34 12.75 16.26
N TRP A 159 -4.44 11.91 15.22
CA TRP A 159 -5.68 11.25 14.83
C TRP A 159 -5.94 9.94 15.57
N LEU A 160 -4.97 9.49 16.38
CA LEU A 160 -5.03 8.23 17.10
C LEU A 160 -5.00 8.47 18.61
N ARG A 161 -5.80 7.70 19.35
CA ARG A 161 -5.84 7.67 20.80
C ARG A 161 -5.31 6.34 21.32
N ASN A 162 -4.39 6.38 22.25
CA ASN A 162 -3.97 5.20 23.00
C ASN A 162 -5.07 4.83 24.00
N LEU A 163 -5.59 3.62 23.88
CA LEU A 163 -6.71 3.10 24.68
C LEU A 163 -6.38 2.95 26.17
N HIS A 164 -5.10 2.76 26.51
CA HIS A 164 -4.66 2.61 27.89
C HIS A 164 -4.50 3.96 28.60
N THR A 165 -4.03 4.98 27.89
CA THR A 165 -3.73 6.29 28.47
C THR A 165 -4.82 7.33 28.21
N GLY A 166 -5.70 7.10 27.24
CA GLY A 166 -6.70 8.05 26.76
C GLY A 166 -6.13 9.26 26.02
N LYS A 167 -4.81 9.35 25.86
CA LYS A 167 -4.10 10.45 25.19
C LYS A 167 -3.88 10.16 23.71
N ALA A 168 -3.52 11.17 22.95
CA ALA A 168 -3.06 10.98 21.59
C ALA A 168 -1.84 10.04 21.58
N MET A 169 -1.69 9.28 20.49
CA MET A 169 -0.54 8.40 20.28
C MET A 169 0.75 9.23 20.30
N ASP A 170 1.78 8.74 20.99
CA ASP A 170 3.11 9.36 21.09
C ASP A 170 4.22 8.46 20.55
N VAL A 171 3.85 7.31 19.98
CA VAL A 171 4.79 6.33 19.43
C VAL A 171 5.15 6.71 17.99
N PRO A 172 6.46 6.76 17.63
CA PRO A 172 6.88 6.99 16.26
C PRO A 172 6.70 5.74 15.40
N TRP A 173 6.51 5.91 14.08
CA TRP A 173 6.69 4.83 13.13
C TRP A 173 8.16 4.62 12.82
N VAL A 174 8.52 3.37 12.49
CA VAL A 174 9.85 3.01 11.97
C VAL A 174 9.70 2.40 10.57
N PHE A 175 10.68 2.62 9.72
CA PHE A 175 10.76 2.03 8.39
C PHE A 175 11.19 0.57 8.51
N ALA A 176 10.24 -0.32 8.80
CA ALA A 176 10.45 -1.75 8.97
C ALA A 176 10.89 -2.43 7.66
N GLY A 177 10.42 -1.90 6.52
CA GLY A 177 10.90 -2.31 5.20
C GLY A 177 10.15 -3.49 4.61
N SER A 178 9.20 -4.10 5.33
CA SER A 178 8.47 -5.28 4.87
C SER A 178 9.38 -6.45 4.50
N SER A 179 8.83 -7.44 3.80
CA SER A 179 9.57 -8.60 3.31
C SER A 179 9.13 -8.96 1.89
N PHE A 180 9.89 -9.87 1.27
CA PHE A 180 9.58 -10.40 -0.05
C PHE A 180 9.30 -11.90 0.07
N TRP A 181 8.39 -12.41 -0.72
CA TRP A 181 8.22 -13.83 -0.95
C TRP A 181 8.32 -14.13 -2.45
N GLU A 182 8.66 -15.35 -2.78
CA GLU A 182 8.78 -15.82 -4.16
C GLU A 182 7.81 -16.97 -4.38
N ASP A 183 7.22 -17.04 -5.57
CA ASP A 183 6.38 -18.16 -5.95
C ASP A 183 7.16 -19.47 -5.86
N ALA A 184 6.51 -20.55 -5.41
CA ALA A 184 7.12 -21.87 -5.17
C ALA A 184 7.90 -22.46 -6.36
N ASN A 185 7.68 -21.98 -7.56
CA ASN A 185 8.31 -22.44 -8.80
C ASN A 185 9.43 -21.50 -9.31
N GLY A 186 10.02 -20.67 -8.44
CA GLY A 186 11.06 -19.71 -8.82
C GLY A 186 10.53 -18.55 -9.66
N GLY A 187 9.29 -18.16 -9.40
CA GLY A 187 8.56 -17.14 -10.15
C GLY A 187 8.84 -15.71 -9.68
N LYS A 188 7.83 -14.88 -9.78
CA LYS A 188 7.88 -13.45 -9.45
C LYS A 188 8.10 -13.22 -7.96
N ARG A 189 8.96 -12.26 -7.61
CA ARG A 189 9.08 -11.74 -6.24
C ARG A 189 7.94 -10.78 -5.95
N HIS A 190 7.31 -10.97 -4.82
CA HIS A 190 6.20 -10.14 -4.33
C HIS A 190 6.64 -9.38 -3.08
N TYR A 191 6.39 -8.09 -3.05
CA TYR A 191 6.62 -7.25 -1.88
C TYR A 191 5.38 -7.33 -0.98
N GLN A 192 5.51 -7.86 0.24
CA GLN A 192 4.34 -8.21 1.06
C GLN A 192 3.49 -7.00 1.46
N ALA A 193 4.09 -5.81 1.62
CA ALA A 193 3.31 -4.61 1.94
C ALA A 193 2.31 -4.20 0.84
N GLU A 194 2.41 -4.76 -0.38
CA GLU A 194 1.41 -4.55 -1.45
C GLU A 194 0.03 -5.11 -1.08
N GLU A 195 -0.07 -6.00 -0.10
CA GLU A 195 -1.33 -6.53 0.42
C GLU A 195 -2.06 -5.53 1.35
N GLY A 196 -1.46 -4.36 1.63
CA GLY A 196 -2.08 -3.27 2.38
C GLY A 196 -1.42 -2.95 3.72
N ASP A 197 -0.41 -3.72 4.16
CA ASP A 197 0.33 -3.47 5.41
C ASP A 197 1.33 -2.31 5.22
N PHE A 198 0.77 -1.13 4.96
CA PHE A 198 1.50 0.03 4.47
C PHE A 198 2.02 0.92 5.60
N ILE A 199 1.12 1.51 6.40
CA ILE A 199 1.45 2.26 7.63
C ILE A 199 0.59 1.67 8.74
N CYS A 200 1.18 0.84 9.58
CA CYS A 200 0.47 0.01 10.54
C CYS A 200 0.42 0.64 11.94
N VAL A 201 -0.65 0.39 12.68
CA VAL A 201 -0.79 0.70 14.11
C VAL A 201 -0.88 -0.56 14.96
N SER A 202 -1.07 -1.71 14.33
CA SER A 202 -0.81 -3.04 14.86
C SER A 202 0.41 -3.63 14.18
N ASN A 203 1.13 -4.54 14.84
CA ASN A 203 2.35 -5.12 14.28
C ASN A 203 2.07 -6.19 13.24
N PHE A 204 2.69 -6.07 12.08
CA PHE A 204 2.65 -7.05 10.98
C PHE A 204 4.06 -7.37 10.48
N ALA A 205 4.38 -8.65 10.31
CA ALA A 205 5.65 -9.08 9.73
C ALA A 205 5.82 -8.63 8.26
N SER A 206 4.74 -8.19 7.62
CA SER A 206 4.63 -7.64 6.27
C SER A 206 4.62 -6.11 6.22
N ALA A 207 4.63 -5.41 7.37
CA ALA A 207 4.51 -3.96 7.43
C ALA A 207 5.67 -3.23 6.75
N MET A 208 5.36 -2.19 5.96
CA MET A 208 6.36 -1.26 5.45
C MET A 208 6.77 -0.25 6.54
N LEU A 209 5.82 0.43 7.16
CA LEU A 209 6.02 1.21 8.38
C LEU A 209 5.26 0.54 9.53
N ASP A 210 5.94 0.32 10.65
CA ASP A 210 5.39 -0.35 11.83
C ASP A 210 5.77 0.39 13.10
N LEU A 211 5.17 0.01 14.23
CA LEU A 211 5.48 0.56 15.54
C LEU A 211 6.65 -0.23 16.19
N PRO A 212 7.63 0.46 16.81
CA PRO A 212 8.74 -0.20 17.52
C PRO A 212 8.34 -0.67 18.94
N ILE A 213 7.07 -0.96 19.15
CA ILE A 213 6.49 -1.49 20.38
C ILE A 213 5.56 -2.65 20.07
N GLU A 214 5.24 -3.47 21.06
CA GLU A 214 4.23 -4.52 20.91
C GLU A 214 2.84 -3.89 20.78
N SER A 215 2.18 -4.15 19.65
CA SER A 215 0.83 -3.70 19.33
C SER A 215 0.07 -4.85 18.66
N SER A 216 -0.88 -5.41 19.38
CA SER A 216 -1.61 -6.62 18.98
C SER A 216 -2.51 -6.37 17.77
N GLN A 217 -2.63 -7.39 16.91
CA GLN A 217 -3.63 -7.48 15.84
C GLN A 217 -4.98 -8.01 16.35
N SER A 218 -5.03 -8.52 17.59
CA SER A 218 -6.28 -9.02 18.16
C SER A 218 -7.23 -7.86 18.47
N ASN A 219 -8.42 -7.89 17.91
CA ASN A 219 -9.46 -6.88 18.15
C ASN A 219 -9.76 -6.62 19.64
N ALA A 220 -9.58 -7.62 20.50
CA ALA A 220 -9.75 -7.48 21.93
C ALA A 220 -8.56 -6.79 22.65
N ALA A 221 -7.45 -6.57 21.95
CA ALA A 221 -6.21 -6.04 22.51
C ALA A 221 -5.56 -4.96 21.62
N LEU A 222 -6.33 -4.29 20.78
CA LEU A 222 -5.86 -3.15 20.00
C LEU A 222 -5.39 -2.04 20.95
N LEU A 223 -4.25 -1.46 20.64
CA LEU A 223 -3.64 -0.41 21.46
C LEU A 223 -4.13 0.98 21.10
N PHE A 224 -4.56 1.19 19.85
CA PHE A 224 -4.94 2.50 19.32
C PHE A 224 -6.30 2.46 18.65
N GLU A 225 -7.02 3.60 18.75
CA GLU A 225 -8.27 3.84 18.03
C GLU A 225 -8.27 5.23 17.39
N PRO A 226 -9.07 5.47 16.34
CA PRO A 226 -9.20 6.78 15.72
C PRO A 226 -9.91 7.79 16.63
N ILE A 227 -9.45 9.04 16.61
CA ILE A 227 -10.15 10.17 17.23
C ILE A 227 -11.06 10.82 16.19
N THR A 228 -12.30 10.33 16.06
CA THR A 228 -13.26 10.70 15.01
C THR A 228 -13.38 12.20 14.78
N ASP A 229 -13.41 13.01 15.85
CA ASP A 229 -13.59 14.47 15.77
C ASP A 229 -12.39 15.20 15.16
N ARG A 230 -11.22 14.56 15.11
CA ARG A 230 -10.00 15.13 14.52
C ARG A 230 -9.80 14.73 13.06
N ILE A 231 -10.50 13.70 12.62
CA ILE A 231 -10.37 13.16 11.26
C ILE A 231 -11.42 13.82 10.37
N PRO A 232 -11.03 14.39 9.21
CA PRO A 232 -12.00 15.01 8.31
C PRO A 232 -12.99 13.97 7.74
N PRO A 233 -14.10 14.40 7.14
CA PRO A 233 -15.12 13.50 6.59
C PRO A 233 -14.56 12.48 5.61
N LYS A 234 -15.19 11.28 5.53
CA LYS A 234 -14.86 10.27 4.52
C LYS A 234 -14.87 10.89 3.11
N GLY A 235 -13.91 10.47 2.28
CA GLY A 235 -13.70 11.00 0.94
C GLY A 235 -12.85 12.27 0.90
N THR A 236 -12.49 12.87 2.04
CA THR A 236 -11.57 14.02 2.06
C THR A 236 -10.19 13.57 1.60
N ASN A 237 -9.63 14.29 0.61
CA ASN A 237 -8.25 14.08 0.19
C ASN A 237 -7.28 14.65 1.23
N VAL A 238 -6.26 13.85 1.54
CA VAL A 238 -5.22 14.18 2.51
C VAL A 238 -3.86 13.99 1.85
N THR A 239 -3.06 15.05 1.85
CA THR A 239 -1.64 14.93 1.51
C THR A 239 -0.90 14.38 2.71
N ILE A 240 -0.13 13.32 2.49
CA ILE A 240 0.67 12.61 3.49
C ILE A 240 2.13 12.86 3.17
N ALA A 241 2.91 13.34 4.14
CA ALA A 241 4.36 13.49 3.99
C ALA A 241 5.07 12.55 4.97
N LEU A 242 5.93 11.69 4.43
CA LEU A 242 6.82 10.82 5.19
C LEU A 242 8.18 11.48 5.30
N VAL A 243 8.59 11.83 6.52
CA VAL A 243 9.83 12.56 6.82
C VAL A 243 10.74 11.69 7.67
N PRO A 244 11.81 11.09 7.10
CA PRO A 244 12.73 10.27 7.87
C PRO A 244 13.60 11.12 8.81
N GLN A 245 13.80 10.63 10.02
CA GLN A 245 14.74 11.17 11.01
C GLN A 245 16.15 10.66 10.70
N LEU A 246 16.88 11.41 9.88
CA LEU A 246 18.20 11.01 9.39
C LEU A 246 19.30 11.39 10.41
N LYS A 247 20.29 10.51 10.60
CA LYS A 247 21.45 10.77 11.46
C LYS A 247 22.21 12.04 11.01
N GLY A 248 22.55 12.89 11.97
CA GLY A 248 23.29 14.13 11.70
C GLY A 248 22.47 15.29 11.12
N GLN A 249 21.15 15.14 11.05
CA GLN A 249 20.25 16.21 10.66
C GLN A 249 19.51 16.77 11.89
N PRO A 250 19.23 18.08 11.94
CA PRO A 250 18.49 18.66 13.06
C PRO A 250 17.13 17.97 13.21
N ALA A 251 16.74 17.65 14.44
CA ALA A 251 15.43 17.09 14.79
C ALA A 251 14.25 17.98 14.30
N GLU A 252 14.52 19.27 14.11
CA GLU A 252 13.57 20.27 13.60
C GLU A 252 13.15 20.08 12.15
N ARG A 253 13.81 19.21 11.36
CA ARG A 253 13.30 18.86 10.01
C ARG A 253 11.99 18.10 10.03
N GLY A 254 11.69 17.41 11.12
CA GLY A 254 10.39 16.81 11.37
C GLY A 254 9.39 17.79 11.97
N ALA A 255 9.84 18.98 12.40
CA ALA A 255 8.95 20.06 12.79
C ALA A 255 8.21 20.54 11.53
N ASP A 256 6.94 20.86 11.71
CA ASP A 256 6.00 21.37 10.74
C ASP A 256 6.71 21.95 9.51
N PRO A 257 6.72 21.25 8.38
CA PRO A 257 7.21 21.88 7.18
C PRO A 257 6.24 23.04 6.88
N LYS A 258 6.63 24.26 7.16
CA LYS A 258 5.92 25.52 6.82
C LYS A 258 5.59 25.63 5.33
N VAL A 259 5.56 24.54 4.63
CA VAL A 259 5.34 24.41 3.23
C VAL A 259 3.92 23.96 3.01
N ASP A 260 3.28 24.70 2.19
CA ASP A 260 2.02 24.40 1.57
C ASP A 260 2.12 23.12 0.71
N LEU A 261 2.04 21.96 1.38
CA LEU A 261 2.11 20.66 0.75
C LEU A 261 0.74 20.13 0.28
N LEU A 262 -0.29 20.99 0.25
CA LEU A 262 -1.55 20.59 -0.33
C LEU A 262 -1.38 20.31 -1.82
N VAL A 263 -1.21 19.04 -2.14
CA VAL A 263 -1.28 18.56 -3.51
C VAL A 263 -2.75 18.44 -3.89
N PRO A 264 -3.23 19.15 -4.93
CA PRO A 264 -4.58 18.98 -5.41
C PRO A 264 -4.77 17.52 -5.83
N ALA A 265 -5.88 16.89 -5.37
CA ALA A 265 -6.24 15.58 -5.89
C ALA A 265 -6.38 15.66 -7.42
N ALA A 266 -5.87 14.66 -8.13
CA ALA A 266 -6.21 14.50 -9.53
C ALA A 266 -7.73 14.36 -9.63
N LYS A 267 -8.38 15.18 -10.47
CA LYS A 267 -9.81 14.99 -10.76
C LYS A 267 -9.95 13.59 -11.34
N ASP A 268 -10.78 12.77 -10.73
CA ASP A 268 -11.06 11.41 -11.21
C ASP A 268 -11.45 11.50 -12.70
N ALA A 269 -10.60 10.93 -13.56
CA ALA A 269 -10.88 10.80 -14.99
C ALA A 269 -11.98 9.75 -15.28
N SER A 270 -12.55 9.12 -14.25
CA SER A 270 -13.54 8.05 -14.35
C SER A 270 -15.00 8.51 -14.22
N ALA A 271 -15.27 9.83 -14.13
CA ALA A 271 -16.64 10.35 -14.15
C ALA A 271 -17.02 10.80 -15.57
N ARG A 272 -17.11 9.83 -16.51
CA ARG A 272 -17.83 9.97 -17.78
C ARG A 272 -18.50 8.65 -18.15
#